data_7f88fe2dfbb587bfc24c0853d99e6fe7
#
_entry.id   7f88fe2dfbb587bfc24c0853d99e6fe7
#
_cell.length_a   1.000
_cell.length_b   1.000
_cell.length_c   1.000
_cell.angle_alpha   90.00
_cell.angle_beta   90.00
_cell.angle_gamma   90.00
#
_symmetry.space_group_name_H-M   'P 1'
#
loop_
_entity.id
_entity.type
_entity.pdbx_description
1 polymer ?
#
loop_
_entity_poly.entity_id
_entity_poly.type
_entity_poly.pdbx_seq_one_letter_code
_entity_poly.pdbx_strand_id
1 'polypeptide(L)'
;EMAQLAFIKAPNDILIPANPDTRDFVHSKIKLGDIITSEFKKSRNPKFLRLYFSLLNLGFEYWTPTGGAISPEEKSLIRGYVLHLAEFAGHGETLNSLAIGYLNRVRAQRADRVTLVKSFDAFRRWTTIESGYYTEQVMPNGITVKEPVSISFAKMDETEFAELYKATLNTLWTWILNKTFSTPEAVENAASQLMSYAA
;
A
#
# COMPACT_ATOMS: atom_id res chain seq x y z
N GLU A 1 21.38 25.80 -2.55
CA GLU A 1 21.41 24.32 -2.60
C GLU A 1 21.52 23.82 -1.15
N MET A 2 20.54 23.06 -0.67
CA MET A 2 20.62 22.47 0.68
C MET A 2 21.55 21.27 0.61
N ALA A 3 22.69 21.32 1.34
CA ALA A 3 23.59 20.19 1.44
C ALA A 3 22.95 19.08 2.27
N GLN A 4 22.91 17.87 1.74
CA GLN A 4 22.42 16.70 2.48
C GLN A 4 23.56 16.10 3.28
N LEU A 5 23.54 16.30 4.59
CA LEU A 5 24.59 15.84 5.52
C LEU A 5 24.12 14.54 6.21
N ALA A 6 25.03 13.57 6.32
CA ALA A 6 24.77 12.29 6.97
C ALA A 6 25.60 12.14 8.24
N PHE A 7 24.97 11.74 9.36
CA PHE A 7 25.60 11.53 10.63
C PHE A 7 25.29 10.16 11.22
N ILE A 8 26.20 9.62 11.99
CA ILE A 8 26.02 8.38 12.76
C ILE A 8 26.01 8.75 14.24
N LYS A 9 25.04 8.23 14.99
CA LYS A 9 25.02 8.36 16.44
C LYS A 9 26.08 7.43 17.04
N ALA A 10 27.05 8.01 17.72
CA ALA A 10 28.08 7.34 18.50
C ALA A 10 27.69 7.24 20.00
N PRO A 11 28.39 6.46 20.84
CA PRO A 11 28.21 6.46 22.29
C PRO A 11 28.26 7.87 22.86
N ASN A 12 27.61 8.11 24.00
CA ASN A 12 27.53 9.39 24.70
C ASN A 12 26.74 10.47 23.90
N ASP A 13 25.78 10.06 23.05
CA ASP A 13 24.91 10.95 22.28
C ASP A 13 25.62 11.91 21.32
N ILE A 14 26.81 11.55 20.88
CA ILE A 14 27.63 12.33 19.93
C ILE A 14 27.19 11.92 18.49
N LEU A 15 27.08 12.93 17.62
CA LEU A 15 26.88 12.73 16.19
C LEU A 15 28.20 12.89 15.45
N ILE A 16 28.64 11.86 14.73
CA ILE A 16 29.86 11.87 13.91
C ILE A 16 29.51 11.85 12.42
N PRO A 17 30.26 12.55 11.55
CA PRO A 17 30.04 12.49 10.09
C PRO A 17 30.12 11.07 9.56
N ALA A 18 29.11 10.68 8.76
CA ALA A 18 28.99 9.34 8.18
C ALA A 18 29.81 9.14 6.91
N ASN A 19 30.16 10.23 6.23
CA ASN A 19 30.90 10.22 4.96
C ASN A 19 31.90 11.39 4.86
N PRO A 20 32.83 11.34 3.91
CA PRO A 20 33.83 12.40 3.72
C PRO A 20 33.23 13.79 3.47
N ASP A 21 32.20 13.88 2.62
CA ASP A 21 31.56 15.16 2.26
C ASP A 21 30.98 15.85 3.49
N THR A 22 30.31 15.09 4.37
CA THR A 22 29.80 15.63 5.64
C THR A 22 30.92 16.06 6.55
N ARG A 23 32.04 15.30 6.59
CA ARG A 23 33.21 15.65 7.38
C ARG A 23 33.84 16.97 6.90
N ASP A 24 34.02 17.09 5.61
CA ASP A 24 34.60 18.29 4.99
C ASP A 24 33.72 19.53 5.22
N PHE A 25 32.41 19.36 5.13
CA PHE A 25 31.46 20.41 5.44
C PHE A 25 31.54 20.85 6.88
N VAL A 26 31.53 19.91 7.82
CA VAL A 26 31.64 20.20 9.26
C VAL A 26 32.98 20.92 9.56
N HIS A 27 34.08 20.46 8.97
CA HIS A 27 35.40 21.03 9.20
C HIS A 27 35.55 22.42 8.59
N SER A 28 34.97 22.65 7.40
CA SER A 28 35.21 23.91 6.67
C SER A 28 34.17 24.99 6.95
N LYS A 29 32.95 24.62 7.32
CA LYS A 29 31.81 25.55 7.42
C LYS A 29 31.31 25.79 8.83
N ILE A 30 31.69 24.94 9.80
CA ILE A 30 31.24 25.01 11.18
C ILE A 30 32.44 25.29 12.09
N LYS A 31 32.31 26.30 12.92
CA LYS A 31 33.40 26.67 13.90
C LYS A 31 33.10 26.04 15.26
N LEU A 32 34.12 25.88 16.04
CA LEU A 32 34.00 25.42 17.42
C LEU A 32 33.12 26.39 18.22
N GLY A 33 32.06 25.87 18.84
CA GLY A 33 31.09 26.67 19.60
C GLY A 33 29.87 27.11 18.82
N ASP A 34 29.79 26.87 17.50
CA ASP A 34 28.62 27.18 16.73
C ASP A 34 27.42 26.27 17.12
N ILE A 35 26.26 26.87 17.27
CA ILE A 35 25.01 26.14 17.47
C ILE A 35 24.35 25.94 16.11
N ILE A 36 24.10 24.68 15.74
CA ILE A 36 23.48 24.31 14.49
C ILE A 36 22.10 23.74 14.76
N THR A 37 21.11 24.25 14.05
CA THR A 37 19.77 23.68 14.05
C THR A 37 19.55 22.93 12.73
N SER A 38 19.18 21.65 12.78
CA SER A 38 18.85 20.86 11.60
C SER A 38 17.76 19.84 11.89
N GLU A 39 17.02 19.48 10.86
CA GLU A 39 16.07 18.37 10.92
C GLU A 39 16.80 17.07 10.57
N PHE A 40 16.76 16.10 11.48
CA PHE A 40 17.33 14.79 11.26
C PHE A 40 16.26 13.80 10.84
N LYS A 41 16.42 13.21 9.65
CA LYS A 41 15.61 12.09 9.21
C LYS A 41 16.41 10.80 9.31
N LYS A 42 15.88 9.80 10.00
CA LYS A 42 16.50 8.48 10.08
C LYS A 42 16.48 7.82 8.70
N SER A 43 17.67 7.44 8.20
CA SER A 43 17.75 6.71 6.93
C SER A 43 17.05 5.35 7.06
N ARG A 44 16.20 5.02 6.09
CA ARG A 44 15.46 3.78 6.07
C ARG A 44 16.39 2.59 5.86
N ASN A 45 16.15 1.49 6.57
CA ASN A 45 16.90 0.26 6.42
C ASN A 45 16.56 -0.42 5.05
N PRO A 46 17.54 -0.61 4.14
CA PRO A 46 17.30 -1.27 2.86
C PRO A 46 16.78 -2.72 3.00
N LYS A 47 17.13 -3.42 4.09
CA LYS A 47 16.61 -4.76 4.37
C LYS A 47 15.11 -4.72 4.66
N PHE A 48 14.65 -3.68 5.34
CA PHE A 48 13.24 -3.50 5.64
C PHE A 48 12.43 -3.21 4.37
N LEU A 49 12.98 -2.42 3.43
CA LEU A 49 12.35 -2.22 2.13
C LEU A 49 12.22 -3.53 1.34
N ARG A 50 13.27 -4.36 1.35
CA ARG A 50 13.21 -5.70 0.72
C ARG A 50 12.17 -6.59 1.34
N LEU A 51 12.03 -6.59 2.67
CA LEU A 51 11.00 -7.36 3.38
C LEU A 51 9.59 -6.90 2.97
N TYR A 52 9.37 -5.60 2.82
CA TYR A 52 8.11 -5.05 2.35
C TYR A 52 7.76 -5.57 0.93
N PHE A 53 8.71 -5.55 0.01
CA PHE A 53 8.49 -6.08 -1.33
C PHE A 53 8.31 -7.60 -1.35
N SER A 54 8.99 -8.35 -0.47
CA SER A 54 8.77 -9.79 -0.30
C SER A 54 7.34 -10.08 0.19
N LEU A 55 6.82 -9.29 1.11
CA LEU A 55 5.45 -9.37 1.57
C LEU A 55 4.44 -9.07 0.44
N LEU A 56 4.69 -8.03 -0.36
CA LEU A 56 3.85 -7.72 -1.53
C LEU A 56 3.89 -8.84 -2.58
N ASN A 57 5.07 -9.40 -2.86
CA ASN A 57 5.22 -10.52 -3.79
C ASN A 57 4.45 -11.75 -3.30
N LEU A 58 4.55 -12.06 -2.00
CA LEU A 58 3.79 -13.15 -1.40
C LEU A 58 2.28 -12.93 -1.60
N GLY A 59 1.77 -11.74 -1.27
CA GLY A 59 0.37 -11.40 -1.50
C GLY A 59 -0.04 -11.49 -2.98
N PHE A 60 0.83 -11.07 -3.88
CA PHE A 60 0.60 -11.14 -5.33
C PHE A 60 0.54 -12.58 -5.85
N GLU A 61 1.41 -13.47 -5.36
CA GLU A 61 1.39 -14.88 -5.73
C GLU A 61 0.07 -15.56 -5.33
N TYR A 62 -0.36 -15.35 -4.09
CA TYR A 62 -1.59 -15.94 -3.56
C TYR A 62 -2.87 -15.23 -4.03
N TRP A 63 -2.75 -14.02 -4.57
CA TRP A 63 -3.90 -13.33 -5.13
C TRP A 63 -4.34 -14.00 -6.44
N THR A 64 -5.56 -14.48 -6.45
CA THR A 64 -6.21 -14.91 -7.69
C THR A 64 -7.14 -13.79 -8.15
N PRO A 65 -6.93 -13.20 -9.33
CA PRO A 65 -7.86 -12.22 -9.87
C PRO A 65 -9.17 -12.94 -10.15
N THR A 66 -10.05 -12.92 -9.16
CA THR A 66 -11.46 -13.30 -9.38
C THR A 66 -12.05 -12.16 -10.19
N GLY A 67 -12.21 -12.38 -11.47
CA GLY A 67 -12.66 -11.38 -12.42
C GLY A 67 -13.69 -10.45 -11.80
N GLY A 68 -13.21 -9.28 -11.38
CA GLY A 68 -14.01 -8.21 -10.80
C GLY A 68 -14.90 -7.56 -11.84
N ALA A 69 -15.64 -8.40 -12.58
CA ALA A 69 -16.57 -7.96 -13.60
C ALA A 69 -17.68 -7.06 -13.02
N ILE A 70 -17.79 -7.00 -11.67
CA ILE A 70 -18.73 -6.13 -10.95
C ILE A 70 -18.08 -5.70 -9.65
N SER A 71 -17.92 -4.39 -9.47
CA SER A 71 -17.30 -3.81 -8.27
C SER A 71 -18.25 -3.90 -7.05
N PRO A 72 -17.72 -3.80 -5.82
CA PRO A 72 -18.55 -3.68 -4.61
C PRO A 72 -19.51 -2.49 -4.67
N GLU A 73 -19.08 -1.36 -5.25
CA GLU A 73 -19.86 -0.14 -5.40
C GLU A 73 -21.03 -0.37 -6.36
N GLU A 74 -20.79 -1.02 -7.50
CA GLU A 74 -21.85 -1.40 -8.44
C GLU A 74 -22.88 -2.33 -7.79
N LYS A 75 -22.43 -3.31 -6.99
CA LYS A 75 -23.34 -4.18 -6.23
C LYS A 75 -24.15 -3.41 -5.21
N SER A 76 -23.52 -2.50 -4.48
CA SER A 76 -24.17 -1.64 -3.48
C SER A 76 -25.21 -0.75 -4.13
N LEU A 77 -24.89 -0.14 -5.27
CA LEU A 77 -25.80 0.70 -6.04
C LEU A 77 -27.03 -0.08 -6.50
N ILE A 78 -26.83 -1.26 -7.12
CA ILE A 78 -27.93 -2.13 -7.58
C ILE A 78 -28.78 -2.58 -6.39
N ARG A 79 -28.16 -2.96 -5.27
CA ARG A 79 -28.88 -3.35 -4.05
C ARG A 79 -29.73 -2.19 -3.51
N GLY A 80 -29.16 -0.99 -3.44
CA GLY A 80 -29.91 0.21 -3.02
C GLY A 80 -31.11 0.50 -3.93
N TYR A 81 -30.91 0.37 -5.23
CA TYR A 81 -32.00 0.55 -6.20
C TYR A 81 -33.11 -0.50 -6.05
N VAL A 82 -32.75 -1.78 -5.83
CA VAL A 82 -33.70 -2.86 -5.58
C VAL A 82 -34.51 -2.61 -4.31
N LEU A 83 -33.88 -2.16 -3.23
CA LEU A 83 -34.57 -1.81 -1.98
C LEU A 83 -35.56 -0.66 -2.22
N HIS A 84 -35.13 0.38 -2.91
CA HIS A 84 -35.99 1.51 -3.26
C HIS A 84 -37.24 1.07 -4.08
N LEU A 85 -37.06 0.22 -5.10
CA LEU A 85 -38.16 -0.31 -5.87
C LEU A 85 -39.10 -1.17 -5.01
N ALA A 86 -38.57 -1.96 -4.07
CA ALA A 86 -39.34 -2.82 -3.20
C ALA A 86 -40.28 -2.03 -2.26
N GLU A 87 -39.86 -0.82 -1.86
CA GLU A 87 -40.70 0.09 -1.04
C GLU A 87 -41.96 0.53 -1.78
N PHE A 88 -41.89 0.70 -3.10
CA PHE A 88 -43.01 1.16 -3.91
C PHE A 88 -43.83 0.03 -4.53
N ALA A 89 -43.18 -1.01 -5.05
CA ALA A 89 -43.84 -2.07 -5.81
C ALA A 89 -44.13 -3.34 -5.01
N GLY A 90 -43.60 -3.44 -3.79
CA GLY A 90 -43.54 -4.71 -3.08
C GLY A 90 -42.63 -5.73 -3.79
N HIS A 91 -42.83 -7.01 -3.56
CA HIS A 91 -42.15 -8.09 -4.28
C HIS A 91 -40.60 -8.07 -4.14
N GLY A 92 -40.06 -7.69 -2.98
CA GLY A 92 -38.62 -7.53 -2.75
C GLY A 92 -37.77 -8.76 -3.07
N GLU A 93 -38.29 -9.99 -2.80
CA GLU A 93 -37.60 -11.24 -3.15
C GLU A 93 -37.46 -11.43 -4.66
N THR A 94 -38.53 -11.15 -5.42
CA THR A 94 -38.52 -11.26 -6.87
C THR A 94 -37.56 -10.25 -7.49
N LEU A 95 -37.59 -8.99 -7.03
CA LEU A 95 -36.71 -7.93 -7.49
C LEU A 95 -35.23 -8.26 -7.16
N ASN A 96 -34.97 -8.80 -5.99
CA ASN A 96 -33.62 -9.23 -5.62
C ASN A 96 -33.09 -10.37 -6.49
N SER A 97 -33.95 -11.36 -6.79
CA SER A 97 -33.60 -12.48 -7.68
C SER A 97 -33.31 -11.99 -9.11
N LEU A 98 -34.09 -11.06 -9.63
CA LEU A 98 -33.85 -10.43 -10.94
C LEU A 98 -32.56 -9.64 -10.97
N ALA A 99 -32.25 -8.90 -9.91
CA ALA A 99 -30.99 -8.15 -9.78
C ALA A 99 -29.77 -9.09 -9.74
N ILE A 100 -29.83 -10.19 -8.99
CA ILE A 100 -28.78 -11.22 -8.97
C ILE A 100 -28.57 -11.81 -10.36
N GLY A 101 -29.67 -12.17 -11.06
CA GLY A 101 -29.63 -12.67 -12.44
C GLY A 101 -28.98 -11.68 -13.41
N TYR A 102 -29.32 -10.40 -13.29
CA TYR A 102 -28.72 -9.32 -14.08
C TYR A 102 -27.22 -9.19 -13.81
N LEU A 103 -26.81 -9.12 -12.53
CA LEU A 103 -25.42 -9.03 -12.15
C LEU A 103 -24.60 -10.24 -12.66
N ASN A 104 -25.15 -11.45 -12.61
CA ASN A 104 -24.49 -12.64 -13.15
C ASN A 104 -24.30 -12.56 -14.67
N ARG A 105 -25.30 -12.05 -15.39
CA ARG A 105 -25.20 -11.82 -16.84
C ARG A 105 -24.13 -10.79 -17.18
N VAL A 106 -24.11 -9.65 -16.50
CA VAL A 106 -23.09 -8.60 -16.68
C VAL A 106 -21.71 -9.15 -16.38
N ARG A 107 -21.58 -9.95 -15.31
CA ARG A 107 -20.31 -10.63 -14.95
C ARG A 107 -19.80 -11.52 -16.08
N ALA A 108 -20.67 -12.37 -16.64
CA ALA A 108 -20.32 -13.25 -17.75
C ALA A 108 -19.90 -12.46 -18.98
N GLN A 109 -20.67 -11.46 -19.39
CA GLN A 109 -20.36 -10.61 -20.54
C GLN A 109 -19.04 -9.85 -20.40
N ARG A 110 -18.71 -9.40 -19.18
CA ARG A 110 -17.45 -8.69 -18.92
C ARG A 110 -16.27 -9.65 -18.85
N ALA A 111 -16.46 -10.85 -18.28
CA ALA A 111 -15.43 -11.88 -18.21
C ALA A 111 -14.95 -12.32 -19.60
N ASP A 112 -15.84 -12.45 -20.57
CA ASP A 112 -15.51 -12.80 -21.95
C ASP A 112 -14.69 -11.71 -22.69
N ARG A 113 -14.73 -10.46 -22.19
CA ARG A 113 -14.08 -9.31 -22.84
C ARG A 113 -12.75 -8.91 -22.22
N VAL A 114 -12.39 -9.46 -21.07
CA VAL A 114 -11.22 -9.02 -20.30
C VAL A 114 -10.25 -10.19 -20.13
N THR A 115 -9.12 -10.14 -20.85
CA THR A 115 -7.95 -10.94 -20.49
C THR A 115 -7.42 -10.43 -19.13
N LEU A 116 -7.66 -11.20 -18.08
CA LEU A 116 -7.20 -10.86 -16.73
C LEU A 116 -5.68 -10.99 -16.65
N VAL A 117 -4.98 -9.90 -16.85
CA VAL A 117 -3.53 -9.85 -16.66
C VAL A 117 -3.24 -9.42 -15.23
N LYS A 118 -2.52 -10.26 -14.48
CA LYS A 118 -1.95 -9.87 -13.19
C LYS A 118 -0.90 -8.78 -13.41
N SER A 119 -1.08 -7.61 -12.83
CA SER A 119 -0.10 -6.54 -12.81
C SER A 119 0.37 -6.31 -11.38
N PHE A 120 1.66 -6.51 -11.13
CA PHE A 120 2.24 -6.26 -9.81
C PHE A 120 2.16 -4.78 -9.43
N ASP A 121 2.35 -3.87 -10.38
CA ASP A 121 2.23 -2.44 -10.09
C ASP A 121 0.80 -2.05 -9.70
N ALA A 122 -0.21 -2.53 -10.43
CA ALA A 122 -1.61 -2.31 -10.07
C ALA A 122 -1.94 -2.91 -8.69
N PHE A 123 -1.43 -4.10 -8.40
CA PHE A 123 -1.59 -4.76 -7.10
C PHE A 123 -0.94 -3.95 -5.97
N ARG A 124 0.29 -3.50 -6.14
CA ARG A 124 1.01 -2.67 -5.18
C ARG A 124 0.27 -1.36 -4.90
N ARG A 125 -0.21 -0.67 -5.95
CA ARG A 125 -0.99 0.57 -5.82
C ARG A 125 -2.28 0.32 -5.03
N TRP A 126 -3.03 -0.72 -5.39
CA TRP A 126 -4.23 -1.12 -4.68
C TRP A 126 -3.93 -1.41 -3.20
N THR A 127 -2.93 -2.23 -2.91
CA THR A 127 -2.57 -2.58 -1.53
C THR A 127 -2.21 -1.33 -0.71
N THR A 128 -1.46 -0.39 -1.29
CA THR A 128 -1.09 0.86 -0.60
C THR A 128 -2.31 1.72 -0.29
N ILE A 129 -3.23 1.86 -1.24
CA ILE A 129 -4.48 2.62 -1.06
C ILE A 129 -5.38 1.95 -0.02
N GLU A 130 -5.57 0.64 -0.11
CA GLU A 130 -6.40 -0.14 0.81
C GLU A 130 -5.84 -0.16 2.23
N SER A 131 -4.53 -0.02 2.37
CA SER A 131 -3.83 0.15 3.65
C SER A 131 -3.99 1.56 4.26
N GLY A 132 -4.73 2.46 3.59
CA GLY A 132 -4.99 3.82 4.07
C GLY A 132 -3.93 4.86 3.67
N TYR A 133 -2.93 4.49 2.87
CA TYR A 133 -1.84 5.37 2.44
C TYR A 133 -2.09 5.94 1.04
N TYR A 134 -2.95 6.94 0.96
CA TYR A 134 -3.32 7.60 -0.29
C TYR A 134 -3.54 9.10 -0.10
N THR A 135 -3.50 9.82 -1.22
CA THR A 135 -3.99 11.19 -1.34
C THR A 135 -5.20 11.21 -2.27
N GLU A 136 -6.15 12.09 -2.03
CA GLU A 136 -7.30 12.28 -2.91
C GLU A 136 -7.04 13.42 -3.88
N GLN A 137 -7.29 13.17 -5.15
CA GLN A 137 -7.15 14.15 -6.22
C GLN A 137 -8.50 14.33 -6.92
N VAL A 138 -8.93 15.58 -7.08
CA VAL A 138 -10.14 15.90 -7.84
C VAL A 138 -9.73 16.09 -9.31
N MET A 139 -10.28 15.25 -10.17
CA MET A 139 -10.06 15.32 -11.61
C MET A 139 -10.88 16.46 -12.25
N PRO A 140 -10.51 16.95 -13.45
CA PRO A 140 -11.25 18.01 -14.13
C PRO A 140 -12.74 17.72 -14.38
N ASN A 141 -13.11 16.44 -14.43
CA ASN A 141 -14.51 15.99 -14.55
C ASN A 141 -15.26 15.90 -13.20
N GLY A 142 -14.65 16.39 -12.10
CA GLY A 142 -15.22 16.37 -10.76
C GLY A 142 -15.14 15.03 -10.02
N ILE A 143 -14.55 13.99 -10.62
CA ILE A 143 -14.37 12.69 -9.96
C ILE A 143 -13.15 12.76 -9.04
N THR A 144 -13.31 12.26 -7.81
CA THR A 144 -12.19 12.09 -6.87
C THR A 144 -11.52 10.74 -7.10
N VAL A 145 -10.20 10.77 -7.28
CA VAL A 145 -9.37 9.57 -7.47
C VAL A 145 -8.38 9.47 -6.34
N LYS A 146 -8.18 8.26 -5.80
CA LYS A 146 -7.17 7.96 -4.80
C LYS A 146 -5.85 7.61 -5.47
N GLU A 147 -4.79 8.31 -5.09
CA GLU A 147 -3.42 8.03 -5.54
C GLU A 147 -2.58 7.53 -4.37
N PRO A 148 -1.83 6.42 -4.52
CA PRO A 148 -1.01 5.89 -3.43
C PRO A 148 0.11 6.85 -3.06
N VAL A 149 0.39 6.98 -1.78
CA VAL A 149 1.52 7.77 -1.27
C VAL A 149 2.84 7.16 -1.77
N SER A 150 3.79 8.03 -2.09
CA SER A 150 5.12 7.58 -2.51
C SER A 150 5.90 6.98 -1.35
N ILE A 151 6.36 5.76 -1.52
CA ILE A 151 7.20 5.03 -0.57
C ILE A 151 8.70 5.30 -0.75
N SER A 152 9.08 6.36 -1.47
CA SER A 152 10.49 6.70 -1.68
C SER A 152 11.18 7.10 -0.38
N PHE A 153 12.49 6.86 -0.29
CA PHE A 153 13.31 7.24 0.88
C PHE A 153 13.25 8.75 1.20
N ALA A 154 13.02 9.58 0.19
CA ALA A 154 12.93 11.02 0.36
C ALA A 154 11.60 11.50 0.96
N LYS A 155 10.52 10.70 0.81
CA LYS A 155 9.15 11.12 1.16
C LYS A 155 8.56 10.42 2.37
N MET A 156 9.14 9.30 2.80
CA MET A 156 8.63 8.50 3.91
C MET A 156 9.80 8.05 4.79
N ASP A 157 9.77 8.37 6.07
CA ASP A 157 10.80 7.97 7.03
C ASP A 157 10.65 6.51 7.49
N GLU A 158 11.55 6.05 8.38
CA GLU A 158 11.55 4.67 8.89
C GLU A 158 10.30 4.35 9.71
N THR A 159 9.81 5.32 10.50
CA THR A 159 8.65 5.13 11.38
C THR A 159 7.36 5.04 10.58
N GLU A 160 7.15 5.98 9.68
CA GLU A 160 6.01 5.97 8.75
C GLU A 160 6.00 4.70 7.88
N PHE A 161 7.19 4.26 7.45
CA PHE A 161 7.30 3.03 6.67
C PHE A 161 6.99 1.77 7.48
N ALA A 162 7.33 1.74 8.78
CA ALA A 162 6.97 0.63 9.66
C ALA A 162 5.45 0.55 9.88
N GLU A 163 4.78 1.69 9.95
CA GLU A 163 3.32 1.74 10.03
C GLU A 163 2.67 1.28 8.72
N LEU A 164 3.17 1.75 7.56
CA LEU A 164 2.74 1.26 6.26
C LEU A 164 2.92 -0.26 6.14
N TYR A 165 4.05 -0.80 6.58
CA TYR A 165 4.32 -2.24 6.55
C TYR A 165 3.26 -3.03 7.33
N LYS A 166 2.95 -2.60 8.56
CA LYS A 166 1.92 -3.23 9.40
C LYS A 166 0.52 -3.13 8.77
N ALA A 167 0.17 -1.98 8.24
CA ALA A 167 -1.10 -1.77 7.56
C ALA A 167 -1.21 -2.65 6.29
N THR A 168 -0.11 -2.76 5.52
CA THR A 168 -0.02 -3.65 4.35
C THR A 168 -0.18 -5.11 4.74
N LEU A 169 0.48 -5.57 5.80
CA LEU A 169 0.33 -6.94 6.31
C LEU A 169 -1.13 -7.23 6.68
N ASN A 170 -1.78 -6.32 7.40
CA ASN A 170 -3.18 -6.46 7.78
C ASN A 170 -4.12 -6.49 6.56
N THR A 171 -3.87 -5.64 5.58
CA THR A 171 -4.64 -5.62 4.32
C THR A 171 -4.48 -6.93 3.56
N LEU A 172 -3.25 -7.38 3.34
CA LEU A 172 -2.99 -8.63 2.63
C LEU A 172 -3.53 -9.84 3.38
N TRP A 173 -3.43 -9.84 4.71
CA TRP A 173 -4.05 -10.85 5.56
C TRP A 173 -5.56 -10.88 5.37
N THR A 174 -6.23 -9.75 5.53
CA THR A 174 -7.69 -9.66 5.50
C THR A 174 -8.28 -10.08 4.15
N TRP A 175 -7.64 -9.71 3.06
CA TRP A 175 -8.20 -9.90 1.72
C TRP A 175 -7.73 -11.17 1.01
N ILE A 176 -6.51 -11.66 1.33
CA ILE A 176 -5.86 -12.67 0.49
C ILE A 176 -5.31 -13.84 1.30
N LEU A 177 -4.42 -13.55 2.28
CA LEU A 177 -3.54 -14.56 2.85
C LEU A 177 -4.15 -15.40 3.97
N ASN A 178 -5.23 -14.94 4.60
CA ASN A 178 -5.97 -15.67 5.64
C ASN A 178 -6.56 -17.01 5.16
N LYS A 179 -6.66 -17.21 3.86
CA LYS A 179 -7.15 -18.46 3.27
C LYS A 179 -6.08 -19.56 3.26
N THR A 180 -4.80 -19.19 3.38
CA THR A 180 -3.66 -20.11 3.24
C THR A 180 -2.82 -20.15 4.50
N PHE A 181 -2.62 -19.02 5.15
CA PHE A 181 -1.82 -18.91 6.38
C PHE A 181 -2.74 -18.87 7.60
N SER A 182 -2.31 -19.42 8.71
CA SER A 182 -3.12 -19.47 9.95
C SER A 182 -3.02 -18.18 10.78
N THR A 183 -1.90 -17.46 10.68
CA THR A 183 -1.67 -16.22 11.44
C THR A 183 -0.87 -15.19 10.61
N PRO A 184 -0.98 -13.87 10.93
CA PRO A 184 -0.14 -12.85 10.33
C PRO A 184 1.35 -13.08 10.53
N GLU A 185 1.77 -13.64 11.66
CA GLU A 185 3.16 -13.97 11.95
C GLU A 185 3.69 -15.07 11.01
N ALA A 186 2.84 -16.03 10.62
CA ALA A 186 3.20 -17.04 9.63
C ALA A 186 3.45 -16.40 8.25
N VAL A 187 2.70 -15.35 7.89
CA VAL A 187 2.92 -14.55 6.68
C VAL A 187 4.26 -13.81 6.74
N GLU A 188 4.56 -13.15 7.86
CA GLU A 188 5.84 -12.45 8.03
C GLU A 188 7.04 -13.40 7.95
N ASN A 189 6.94 -14.56 8.55
CA ASN A 189 7.96 -15.60 8.47
C ASN A 189 8.17 -16.07 7.03
N ALA A 190 7.11 -16.31 6.28
CA ALA A 190 7.18 -16.70 4.87
C ALA A 190 7.80 -15.58 4.01
N ALA A 191 7.42 -14.33 4.20
CA ALA A 191 8.01 -13.18 3.51
C ALA A 191 9.50 -13.03 3.82
N SER A 192 9.90 -13.25 5.07
CA SER A 192 11.31 -13.22 5.50
C SER A 192 12.14 -14.33 4.87
N GLN A 193 11.57 -15.54 4.74
CA GLN A 193 12.21 -16.66 4.06
C GLN A 193 12.41 -16.35 2.57
N LEU A 194 11.40 -15.84 1.87
CA LEU A 194 11.52 -15.43 0.48
C LEU A 194 12.65 -14.40 0.27
N MET A 195 12.79 -13.46 1.19
CA MET A 195 13.89 -12.49 1.13
C MET A 195 15.27 -13.14 1.24
N SER A 196 15.41 -14.22 2.02
CA SER A 196 16.68 -14.94 2.19
C SER A 196 17.06 -15.79 0.97
N TYR A 197 16.10 -16.24 0.18
CA TYR A 197 16.33 -16.98 -1.07
C TYR A 197 16.67 -16.06 -2.26
N ALA A 198 16.28 -14.79 -2.20
CA ALA A 198 16.51 -13.81 -3.26
C ALA A 198 17.81 -12.98 -3.07
N ALA A 199 18.59 -13.27 -2.04
CA ALA A 199 19.88 -12.65 -1.73
C ALA A 199 21.04 -13.52 -2.19
#